data_ebfd94fc44e5d7d183e14fa22f103e67
#
_entry.id   ebfd94fc44e5d7d183e14fa22f103e67
#
_cell.length_a   1.000
_cell.length_b   1.000
_cell.length_c   1.000
_cell.angle_alpha   90.00
_cell.angle_beta   90.00
_cell.angle_gamma   90.00
#
_symmetry.space_group_name_H-M   'P 1'
#
loop_
_entity.id
_entity.type
_entity.pdbx_description
1 polymer ?
#
loop_
_entity_poly.entity_id
_entity_poly.type
_entity_poly.pdbx_seq_one_letter_code
_entity_poly.pdbx_strand_id
1 'polypeptide(L)'
;MKKLKFFWILFFVSVATFGNNVGKLEVKSDPPDEFTTLLEFLEGKVDFIKGNFPIIPADEVKKNLKNEAYHIIDIRSDSWFEYGHIKNAANIPAEELLNYFRTKINPADFEKIILVCYSGQSAAYYTGLLRIAGYDNVYSMKWGMSSWREDFADSWLKNTKTSFEEKLETVQNSKPASGTPPQLNTGKLAGEEILNERLQTLFAVPYNDFILNSEDIFKNPEGYFIVNYGKTEDYDLGHIPGAMLYTEGSSLLRNTDLLTLPKDKKVALYTTTGQEAAYLVAYLNVLGYDTGNIAYGENAFMNDLLKKNGRDAFSPKQINLFPVIE
;
A
#
# COMPACT_ATOMS: atom_id res chain seq x y z
N MET A 1 -102.32 -28.35 36.32
CA MET A 1 -100.92 -28.70 36.54
C MET A 1 -100.24 -28.70 35.16
N LYS A 2 -99.54 -27.60 34.82
CA LYS A 2 -98.86 -27.41 33.51
C LYS A 2 -97.44 -27.91 33.60
N LYS A 3 -97.10 -28.84 32.75
CA LYS A 3 -95.68 -29.33 32.60
C LYS A 3 -94.92 -28.38 31.75
N LEU A 4 -93.85 -27.80 32.25
CA LEU A 4 -92.92 -26.95 31.58
C LEU A 4 -91.85 -27.82 30.92
N LYS A 5 -91.77 -27.75 29.59
CA LYS A 5 -90.70 -28.45 28.82
C LYS A 5 -89.49 -27.48 28.67
N PHE A 6 -88.38 -27.89 29.23
CA PHE A 6 -87.09 -27.20 29.04
C PHE A 6 -86.46 -27.62 27.69
N PHE A 7 -86.21 -26.65 26.85
CA PHE A 7 -85.51 -26.82 25.58
C PHE A 7 -84.05 -26.46 25.81
N TRP A 8 -83.15 -27.43 25.64
CA TRP A 8 -81.69 -27.21 25.65
C TRP A 8 -81.29 -26.82 24.28
N ILE A 9 -80.75 -25.61 24.10
CA ILE A 9 -80.11 -25.16 22.87
C ILE A 9 -78.60 -25.42 23.07
N LEU A 10 -78.02 -26.36 22.30
CA LEU A 10 -76.64 -26.60 22.24
C LEU A 10 -76.03 -25.54 21.29
N PHE A 11 -75.26 -24.62 21.87
CA PHE A 11 -74.40 -23.73 21.08
C PHE A 11 -73.10 -24.50 20.71
N PHE A 12 -72.97 -24.80 19.44
CA PHE A 12 -71.64 -25.22 18.87
C PHE A 12 -70.76 -23.98 18.69
N VAL A 13 -69.75 -23.80 19.54
CA VAL A 13 -68.69 -22.81 19.33
C VAL A 13 -67.66 -23.49 18.46
N SER A 14 -67.60 -23.12 17.17
CA SER A 14 -66.50 -23.52 16.29
C SER A 14 -65.29 -22.61 16.63
N VAL A 15 -64.28 -23.22 17.30
CA VAL A 15 -62.98 -22.56 17.47
C VAL A 15 -62.22 -22.66 16.16
N ALA A 16 -62.20 -21.56 15.39
CA ALA A 16 -61.31 -21.43 14.26
C ALA A 16 -59.88 -21.18 14.80
N THR A 17 -59.01 -22.16 14.73
CA THR A 17 -57.59 -22.00 14.98
C THR A 17 -56.97 -21.26 13.79
N PHE A 18 -56.77 -19.95 13.95
CA PHE A 18 -55.89 -19.20 13.06
C PHE A 18 -54.46 -19.67 13.31
N GLY A 19 -53.92 -20.48 12.45
CA GLY A 19 -52.51 -20.81 12.41
C GLY A 19 -51.74 -19.55 12.07
N ASN A 20 -51.03 -18.97 13.04
CA ASN A 20 -50.03 -17.94 12.80
C ASN A 20 -48.86 -18.52 12.03
N ASN A 21 -48.98 -18.55 10.71
CA ASN A 21 -47.80 -18.62 9.85
C ASN A 21 -47.07 -17.28 9.93
N VAL A 22 -46.29 -17.07 10.98
CA VAL A 22 -45.23 -16.07 10.99
C VAL A 22 -44.16 -16.60 10.04
N GLY A 23 -44.29 -16.28 8.76
CA GLY A 23 -43.20 -16.47 7.83
C GLY A 23 -41.98 -15.74 8.40
N LYS A 24 -40.93 -16.47 8.78
CA LYS A 24 -39.62 -15.91 9.01
C LYS A 24 -39.25 -15.19 7.72
N LEU A 25 -39.35 -13.88 7.70
CA LEU A 25 -38.67 -13.04 6.74
C LEU A 25 -37.17 -13.30 6.99
N GLU A 26 -36.59 -14.21 6.22
CA GLU A 26 -35.15 -14.25 6.07
C GLU A 26 -34.78 -12.91 5.41
N VAL A 27 -34.32 -11.97 6.21
CA VAL A 27 -33.63 -10.79 5.74
C VAL A 27 -32.37 -11.35 5.10
N LYS A 28 -32.39 -11.58 3.76
CA LYS A 28 -31.17 -11.75 3.00
C LYS A 28 -30.43 -10.41 3.15
N SER A 29 -29.44 -10.38 4.03
CA SER A 29 -28.47 -9.32 4.02
C SER A 29 -27.83 -9.32 2.62
N ASP A 30 -27.83 -8.20 1.96
CA ASP A 30 -27.02 -8.06 0.74
C ASP A 30 -25.60 -8.54 1.05
N PRO A 31 -24.95 -9.24 0.12
CA PRO A 31 -23.55 -9.64 0.32
C PRO A 31 -22.73 -8.39 0.66
N PRO A 32 -21.72 -8.52 1.55
CA PRO A 32 -20.85 -7.40 1.87
C PRO A 32 -20.24 -6.86 0.57
N ASP A 33 -20.06 -5.54 0.49
CA ASP A 33 -19.47 -4.91 -0.68
C ASP A 33 -18.04 -5.44 -0.91
N GLU A 34 -17.56 -5.35 -2.16
CA GLU A 34 -16.25 -5.88 -2.56
C GLU A 34 -15.09 -5.30 -1.73
N PHE A 35 -15.17 -4.01 -1.34
CA PHE A 35 -14.16 -3.36 -0.51
C PHE A 35 -14.06 -4.04 0.86
N THR A 36 -15.19 -4.21 1.55
CA THR A 36 -15.23 -4.85 2.87
C THR A 36 -14.75 -6.30 2.77
N THR A 37 -15.20 -7.04 1.76
CA THR A 37 -14.79 -8.43 1.52
C THR A 37 -13.27 -8.54 1.29
N LEU A 38 -12.70 -7.64 0.49
CA LEU A 38 -11.27 -7.61 0.23
C LEU A 38 -10.47 -7.22 1.48
N LEU A 39 -10.91 -6.18 2.19
CA LEU A 39 -10.22 -5.70 3.39
C LEU A 39 -10.18 -6.78 4.49
N GLU A 40 -11.29 -7.47 4.74
CA GLU A 40 -11.36 -8.60 5.69
C GLU A 40 -10.42 -9.74 5.27
N PHE A 41 -10.35 -10.05 3.99
CA PHE A 41 -9.44 -11.05 3.47
C PHE A 41 -7.97 -10.68 3.69
N LEU A 42 -7.61 -9.41 3.44
CA LEU A 42 -6.24 -8.92 3.62
C LEU A 42 -5.83 -8.88 5.10
N GLU A 43 -6.69 -8.39 5.99
CA GLU A 43 -6.42 -8.34 7.43
C GLU A 43 -6.28 -9.73 8.06
N GLY A 44 -6.95 -10.73 7.50
CA GLY A 44 -6.87 -12.12 7.96
C GLY A 44 -5.58 -12.85 7.54
N LYS A 45 -4.82 -12.31 6.57
CA LYS A 45 -3.65 -13.00 6.01
C LYS A 45 -2.32 -12.33 6.30
N VAL A 46 -2.26 -11.01 6.37
CA VAL A 46 -1.00 -10.28 6.39
C VAL A 46 -1.05 -9.14 7.39
N ASP A 47 -0.07 -9.09 8.26
CA ASP A 47 0.21 -7.94 9.11
C ASP A 47 0.93 -6.83 8.31
N PHE A 48 0.31 -6.45 7.19
CA PHE A 48 0.91 -5.70 6.11
C PHE A 48 1.39 -4.30 6.51
N ILE A 49 0.73 -3.68 7.47
CA ILE A 49 0.98 -2.30 7.89
C ILE A 49 1.72 -2.24 9.23
N LYS A 50 1.62 -3.26 10.08
CA LYS A 50 2.11 -3.23 11.46
C LYS A 50 3.58 -3.57 11.63
N GLY A 51 4.18 -4.23 10.66
CA GLY A 51 5.58 -4.67 10.70
C GLY A 51 6.56 -3.63 10.18
N ASN A 52 7.84 -3.97 10.23
CA ASN A 52 8.88 -3.22 9.53
C ASN A 52 8.68 -3.37 8.02
N PHE A 53 8.86 -2.27 7.29
CA PHE A 53 8.81 -2.32 5.83
C PHE A 53 9.89 -3.27 5.28
N PRO A 54 9.58 -4.05 4.23
CA PRO A 54 10.50 -5.01 3.64
C PRO A 54 11.54 -4.31 2.74
N ILE A 55 12.38 -3.51 3.37
CA ILE A 55 13.44 -2.72 2.72
C ILE A 55 14.76 -3.18 3.31
N ILE A 56 15.70 -3.63 2.46
CA ILE A 56 17.00 -4.11 2.89
C ILE A 56 18.13 -3.22 2.36
N PRO A 57 19.21 -3.00 3.11
CA PRO A 57 20.32 -2.18 2.66
C PRO A 57 21.17 -2.89 1.60
N ALA A 58 21.81 -2.11 0.71
CA ALA A 58 22.63 -2.63 -0.38
C ALA A 58 23.82 -3.49 0.11
N ASP A 59 24.37 -3.21 1.29
CA ASP A 59 25.47 -4.01 1.87
C ASP A 59 25.02 -5.41 2.31
N GLU A 60 23.77 -5.57 2.76
CA GLU A 60 23.20 -6.90 3.01
C GLU A 60 23.08 -7.71 1.71
N VAL A 61 22.59 -7.09 0.64
CA VAL A 61 22.52 -7.72 -0.69
C VAL A 61 23.92 -8.10 -1.14
N LYS A 62 24.91 -7.19 -1.00
CA LYS A 62 26.30 -7.44 -1.36
C LYS A 62 26.93 -8.62 -0.61
N LYS A 63 26.67 -8.74 0.68
CA LYS A 63 27.18 -9.85 1.51
C LYS A 63 26.64 -11.21 1.06
N ASN A 64 25.43 -11.23 0.50
CA ASN A 64 24.71 -12.45 0.13
C ASN A 64 24.76 -12.81 -1.35
N LEU A 65 25.59 -12.16 -2.18
CA LEU A 65 25.70 -12.44 -3.63
C LEU A 65 26.07 -13.88 -4.00
N LYS A 66 26.62 -14.64 -3.05
CA LYS A 66 26.97 -16.07 -3.24
C LYS A 66 25.97 -17.03 -2.62
N ASN A 67 24.95 -16.50 -1.93
CA ASN A 67 23.89 -17.28 -1.31
C ASN A 67 22.78 -17.52 -2.33
N GLU A 68 22.64 -18.74 -2.81
CA GLU A 68 21.61 -19.12 -3.79
C GLU A 68 20.18 -18.97 -3.26
N ALA A 69 20.00 -18.86 -1.93
CA ALA A 69 18.72 -18.55 -1.32
C ALA A 69 18.32 -17.06 -1.44
N TYR A 70 19.22 -16.20 -1.97
CA TYR A 70 18.93 -14.79 -2.27
C TYR A 70 18.75 -14.62 -3.79
N HIS A 71 17.52 -14.39 -4.23
CA HIS A 71 17.21 -14.15 -5.64
C HIS A 71 17.06 -12.65 -5.90
N ILE A 72 17.87 -12.08 -6.79
CA ILE A 72 17.84 -10.67 -7.12
C ILE A 72 17.12 -10.49 -8.45
N ILE A 73 16.14 -9.60 -8.48
CA ILE A 73 15.38 -9.24 -9.68
C ILE A 73 15.54 -7.74 -9.93
N ASP A 74 16.14 -7.39 -11.06
CA ASP A 74 16.28 -6.01 -11.53
C ASP A 74 15.11 -5.68 -12.46
N ILE A 75 14.29 -4.71 -12.06
CA ILE A 75 13.12 -4.29 -12.83
C ILE A 75 13.38 -3.05 -13.70
N ARG A 76 14.64 -2.65 -13.87
CA ARG A 76 15.02 -1.57 -14.80
C ARG A 76 14.90 -2.05 -16.25
N SER A 77 14.95 -1.09 -17.18
CA SER A 77 14.99 -1.41 -18.62
C SER A 77 16.21 -2.25 -18.98
N ASP A 78 16.10 -3.06 -20.04
CA ASP A 78 17.18 -3.90 -20.55
C ASP A 78 18.48 -3.09 -20.77
N SER A 79 18.39 -1.88 -21.34
CA SER A 79 19.55 -1.01 -21.59
C SER A 79 20.26 -0.58 -20.31
N TRP A 80 19.54 -0.35 -19.20
CA TRP A 80 20.15 -0.03 -17.93
C TRP A 80 20.70 -1.27 -17.22
N PHE A 81 20.07 -2.41 -17.43
CA PHE A 81 20.59 -3.68 -16.94
C PHE A 81 21.88 -4.07 -17.64
N GLU A 82 21.93 -3.94 -18.97
CA GLU A 82 23.14 -4.17 -19.80
C GLU A 82 24.27 -3.18 -19.47
N TYR A 83 23.94 -1.91 -19.19
CA TYR A 83 24.94 -0.92 -18.77
C TYR A 83 25.62 -1.29 -17.45
N GLY A 84 24.90 -1.96 -16.57
CA GLY A 84 25.48 -2.50 -15.33
C GLY A 84 24.42 -2.94 -14.34
N HIS A 85 24.58 -4.17 -13.85
CA HIS A 85 23.65 -4.81 -12.92
C HIS A 85 24.37 -5.55 -11.79
N ILE A 86 23.61 -5.90 -10.76
CA ILE A 86 24.10 -6.71 -9.64
C ILE A 86 24.35 -8.13 -10.13
N LYS A 87 25.50 -8.70 -9.79
CA LYS A 87 25.85 -10.08 -10.15
C LYS A 87 24.73 -11.06 -9.78
N ASN A 88 24.39 -11.96 -10.70
CA ASN A 88 23.32 -12.95 -10.59
C ASN A 88 21.89 -12.38 -10.55
N ALA A 89 21.69 -11.09 -10.81
CA ALA A 89 20.35 -10.54 -10.97
C ALA A 89 19.70 -11.04 -12.27
N ALA A 90 18.40 -11.36 -12.18
CA ALA A 90 17.56 -11.56 -13.35
C ALA A 90 16.91 -10.23 -13.75
N ASN A 91 16.90 -9.90 -15.04
CA ASN A 91 16.16 -8.74 -15.53
C ASN A 91 14.73 -9.16 -15.89
N ILE A 92 13.76 -8.65 -15.12
CA ILE A 92 12.35 -8.96 -15.31
C ILE A 92 11.58 -7.65 -15.32
N PRO A 93 10.92 -7.29 -16.43
CA PRO A 93 10.05 -6.10 -16.46
C PRO A 93 8.97 -6.16 -15.38
N ALA A 94 8.64 -5.00 -14.83
CA ALA A 94 7.74 -4.92 -13.68
C ALA A 94 6.34 -5.49 -13.94
N GLU A 95 5.82 -5.30 -15.15
CA GLU A 95 4.53 -5.85 -15.60
C GLU A 95 4.53 -7.37 -15.72
N GLU A 96 5.70 -7.99 -15.86
CA GLU A 96 5.84 -9.45 -15.93
C GLU A 96 6.01 -10.10 -14.56
N LEU A 97 6.27 -9.33 -13.50
CA LEU A 97 6.58 -9.87 -12.17
C LEU A 97 5.52 -10.84 -11.66
N LEU A 98 4.23 -10.49 -11.75
CA LEU A 98 3.16 -11.35 -11.25
C LEU A 98 3.15 -12.71 -11.96
N ASN A 99 3.33 -12.70 -13.27
CA ASN A 99 3.44 -13.94 -14.06
C ASN A 99 4.71 -14.71 -13.74
N TYR A 100 5.84 -14.02 -13.59
CA TYR A 100 7.13 -14.60 -13.23
C TYR A 100 7.06 -15.37 -11.91
N PHE A 101 6.49 -14.77 -10.87
CA PHE A 101 6.29 -15.39 -9.55
C PHE A 101 5.34 -16.58 -9.60
N ARG A 102 4.32 -16.55 -10.47
CA ARG A 102 3.32 -17.62 -10.57
C ARG A 102 3.77 -18.81 -11.41
N THR A 103 4.66 -18.61 -12.39
CA THR A 103 4.91 -19.61 -13.43
C THR A 103 6.37 -19.93 -13.71
N LYS A 104 7.32 -19.09 -13.30
CA LYS A 104 8.74 -19.24 -13.67
C LYS A 104 9.63 -19.63 -12.52
N ILE A 105 9.27 -19.24 -11.30
CA ILE A 105 10.01 -19.61 -10.09
C ILE A 105 9.07 -20.25 -9.06
N ASN A 106 9.63 -20.96 -8.11
CA ASN A 106 8.93 -21.28 -6.87
C ASN A 106 9.48 -20.33 -5.78
N PRO A 107 8.73 -19.29 -5.37
CA PRO A 107 9.23 -18.31 -4.41
C PRO A 107 9.64 -18.92 -3.06
N ALA A 108 9.06 -20.06 -2.67
CA ALA A 108 9.40 -20.76 -1.43
C ALA A 108 10.82 -21.36 -1.42
N ASP A 109 11.47 -21.48 -2.58
CA ASP A 109 12.87 -21.98 -2.66
C ASP A 109 13.89 -20.91 -2.20
N PHE A 110 13.45 -19.66 -2.02
CA PHE A 110 14.32 -18.54 -1.64
C PHE A 110 14.03 -18.04 -0.22
N GLU A 111 15.10 -17.73 0.51
CA GLU A 111 14.99 -17.01 1.78
C GLU A 111 14.53 -15.57 1.57
N LYS A 112 15.12 -14.90 0.57
CA LYS A 112 14.77 -13.53 0.16
C LYS A 112 14.79 -13.36 -1.34
N ILE A 113 13.77 -12.69 -1.84
CA ILE A 113 13.70 -12.21 -3.23
C ILE A 113 13.80 -10.70 -3.19
N ILE A 114 14.82 -10.12 -3.83
CA ILE A 114 15.14 -8.70 -3.72
C ILE A 114 14.83 -8.01 -5.03
N LEU A 115 13.84 -7.10 -5.02
CA LEU A 115 13.58 -6.24 -6.16
C LEU A 115 14.52 -5.03 -6.14
N VAL A 116 15.08 -4.73 -7.32
CA VAL A 116 16.00 -3.63 -7.53
C VAL A 116 15.49 -2.75 -8.68
N CYS A 117 15.49 -1.43 -8.46
CA CYS A 117 15.20 -0.42 -9.48
C CYS A 117 16.20 0.75 -9.38
N TYR A 118 15.93 1.88 -10.01
CA TYR A 118 16.83 3.05 -10.00
C TYR A 118 16.96 3.65 -8.58
N SER A 119 15.83 3.98 -7.93
CA SER A 119 15.76 4.75 -6.67
C SER A 119 15.24 3.94 -5.48
N GLY A 120 14.82 2.70 -5.69
CA GLY A 120 14.17 1.86 -4.68
C GLY A 120 12.64 2.03 -4.59
N GLN A 121 12.07 3.09 -5.14
CA GLN A 121 10.64 3.40 -4.95
C GLN A 121 9.72 2.49 -5.77
N SER A 122 9.96 2.32 -7.09
CA SER A 122 9.18 1.37 -7.88
C SER A 122 9.35 -0.07 -7.39
N ALA A 123 10.56 -0.45 -6.98
CA ALA A 123 10.81 -1.75 -6.35
C ALA A 123 9.96 -1.93 -5.08
N ALA A 124 9.85 -0.90 -4.23
CA ALA A 124 9.02 -0.94 -3.03
C ALA A 124 7.52 -1.08 -3.34
N TYR A 125 7.03 -0.37 -4.37
CA TYR A 125 5.64 -0.51 -4.83
C TYR A 125 5.33 -1.94 -5.27
N TYR A 126 6.15 -2.52 -6.15
CA TYR A 126 5.95 -3.90 -6.62
C TYR A 126 6.21 -4.94 -5.52
N THR A 127 7.11 -4.67 -4.58
CA THR A 127 7.25 -5.46 -3.36
C THR A 127 5.94 -5.46 -2.58
N GLY A 128 5.28 -4.31 -2.44
CA GLY A 128 3.97 -4.18 -1.82
C GLY A 128 2.93 -5.08 -2.50
N LEU A 129 2.76 -5.00 -3.81
CA LEU A 129 1.83 -5.83 -4.56
C LEU A 129 2.11 -7.33 -4.42
N LEU A 130 3.39 -7.73 -4.49
CA LEU A 130 3.78 -9.14 -4.37
C LEU A 130 3.54 -9.68 -2.95
N ARG A 131 3.80 -8.90 -1.90
CA ARG A 131 3.51 -9.31 -0.53
C ARG A 131 2.01 -9.42 -0.27
N ILE A 132 1.20 -8.52 -0.81
CA ILE A 132 -0.27 -8.62 -0.79
C ILE A 132 -0.74 -9.89 -1.52
N ALA A 133 -0.05 -10.30 -2.58
CA ALA A 133 -0.30 -11.55 -3.28
C ALA A 133 0.09 -12.80 -2.45
N GLY A 134 0.79 -12.63 -1.31
CA GLY A 134 1.18 -13.71 -0.39
C GLY A 134 2.65 -14.13 -0.49
N TYR A 135 3.50 -13.36 -1.16
CA TYR A 135 4.95 -13.63 -1.26
C TYR A 135 5.72 -12.86 -0.19
N ASP A 136 5.70 -13.35 1.07
CA ASP A 136 6.21 -12.64 2.25
C ASP A 136 7.74 -12.49 2.31
N ASN A 137 8.47 -13.20 1.47
CA ASN A 137 9.93 -13.14 1.36
C ASN A 137 10.44 -12.16 0.30
N VAL A 138 9.57 -11.29 -0.24
CA VAL A 138 9.97 -10.24 -1.20
C VAL A 138 10.36 -8.96 -0.46
N TYR A 139 11.47 -8.37 -0.88
CA TYR A 139 12.07 -7.14 -0.33
C TYR A 139 12.44 -6.17 -1.45
N SER A 140 12.50 -4.88 -1.15
CA SER A 140 13.11 -3.88 -2.03
C SER A 140 14.46 -3.44 -1.51
N MET A 141 15.42 -3.16 -2.41
CA MET A 141 16.72 -2.62 -2.01
C MET A 141 16.62 -1.14 -1.69
N LYS A 142 17.09 -0.74 -0.49
CA LYS A 142 17.11 0.66 -0.05
C LYS A 142 17.89 1.52 -1.02
N TRP A 143 17.31 2.64 -1.44
CA TRP A 143 17.84 3.61 -2.40
C TRP A 143 18.04 3.06 -3.82
N GLY A 144 17.69 1.80 -4.09
CA GLY A 144 17.88 1.15 -5.38
C GLY A 144 19.34 1.10 -5.84
N MET A 145 19.57 1.05 -7.13
CA MET A 145 20.92 1.07 -7.71
C MET A 145 21.70 2.34 -7.37
N SER A 146 21.03 3.43 -7.01
CA SER A 146 21.69 4.66 -6.56
C SER A 146 22.57 4.46 -5.32
N SER A 147 22.28 3.48 -4.48
CA SER A 147 23.15 3.12 -3.36
C SER A 147 24.24 2.10 -3.71
N TRP A 148 24.15 1.47 -4.87
CA TRP A 148 25.08 0.42 -5.26
C TRP A 148 26.40 0.98 -5.80
N ARG A 149 26.33 1.94 -6.74
CA ARG A 149 27.50 2.58 -7.37
C ARG A 149 27.14 3.98 -7.85
N GLU A 150 28.14 4.85 -7.91
CA GLU A 150 28.01 6.27 -8.27
C GLU A 150 27.36 6.49 -9.62
N ASP A 151 27.66 5.64 -10.62
CA ASP A 151 27.10 5.75 -11.99
C ASP A 151 25.56 5.70 -12.03
N PHE A 152 24.94 5.17 -10.98
CA PHE A 152 23.48 5.06 -10.85
C PHE A 152 22.88 6.06 -9.86
N ALA A 153 23.71 6.91 -9.22
CA ALA A 153 23.29 7.76 -8.11
C ALA A 153 22.51 9.01 -8.55
N ASP A 154 22.55 9.38 -9.82
CA ASP A 154 21.91 10.55 -10.39
C ASP A 154 20.42 10.67 -10.02
N SER A 155 19.71 9.56 -9.96
CA SER A 155 18.31 9.53 -9.59
C SER A 155 18.06 10.20 -8.21
N TRP A 156 18.89 9.90 -7.22
CA TRP A 156 18.78 10.51 -5.90
C TRP A 156 19.48 11.87 -5.83
N LEU A 157 20.70 11.99 -6.37
CA LEU A 157 21.48 13.24 -6.30
C LEU A 157 20.74 14.43 -6.90
N LYS A 158 20.03 14.24 -8.03
CA LYS A 158 19.25 15.29 -8.69
C LYS A 158 17.93 15.63 -8.00
N ASN A 159 17.38 14.72 -7.21
CA ASN A 159 16.07 14.86 -6.59
C ASN A 159 16.13 15.10 -5.07
N THR A 160 17.31 15.14 -4.48
CA THR A 160 17.52 15.55 -3.10
C THR A 160 17.58 17.07 -3.03
N LYS A 161 16.59 17.70 -2.34
CA LYS A 161 16.42 19.17 -2.32
C LYS A 161 16.10 19.68 -0.92
N THR A 162 16.30 20.99 -0.72
CA THR A 162 16.00 21.75 0.50
C THR A 162 15.09 22.95 0.22
N SER A 163 14.60 23.06 -1.02
CA SER A 163 13.96 24.27 -1.57
C SER A 163 12.66 24.68 -0.86
N PHE A 164 12.09 23.83 0.00
CA PHE A 164 10.80 24.06 0.63
C PHE A 164 10.86 24.07 2.16
N GLU A 165 12.05 24.04 2.78
CA GLU A 165 12.19 24.03 4.23
C GLU A 165 11.51 25.23 4.91
N GLU A 166 11.58 26.43 4.31
CA GLU A 166 10.94 27.64 4.82
C GLU A 166 9.41 27.67 4.63
N LYS A 167 8.85 26.72 3.86
CA LYS A 167 7.42 26.59 3.57
C LYS A 167 6.75 25.50 4.37
N LEU A 168 7.49 24.80 5.21
CA LEU A 168 6.95 23.75 6.03
C LEU A 168 6.02 24.30 7.10
N GLU A 169 5.02 23.53 7.43
CA GLU A 169 4.08 23.75 8.51
C GLU A 169 4.47 22.88 9.71
N THR A 170 4.23 23.36 10.92
CA THR A 170 4.46 22.64 12.18
C THR A 170 3.19 22.50 13.03
N VAL A 171 2.08 23.04 12.54
CA VAL A 171 0.78 22.96 13.20
C VAL A 171 0.06 21.69 12.76
N GLN A 172 -0.37 20.88 13.73
CA GLN A 172 -1.04 19.62 13.44
C GLN A 172 -2.39 19.85 12.74
N ASN A 173 -2.58 19.16 11.63
CA ASN A 173 -3.83 19.14 10.88
C ASN A 173 -4.73 17.97 11.31
N SER A 174 -6.01 18.24 11.58
CA SER A 174 -6.96 17.23 12.00
C SER A 174 -7.43 16.39 10.82
N LYS A 175 -7.53 15.08 11.00
CA LYS A 175 -8.15 14.18 10.03
C LYS A 175 -9.67 14.44 9.96
N PRO A 176 -10.31 14.26 8.81
CA PRO A 176 -11.76 14.33 8.71
C PRO A 176 -12.42 13.15 9.42
N ALA A 177 -13.73 13.20 9.59
CA ALA A 177 -14.51 12.05 10.03
C ALA A 177 -14.42 10.92 8.98
N SER A 178 -14.60 9.68 9.44
CA SER A 178 -14.67 8.51 8.56
C SER A 178 -15.76 8.67 7.50
N GLY A 179 -15.40 8.42 6.26
CA GLY A 179 -16.28 8.47 5.09
C GLY A 179 -16.69 7.09 4.58
N THR A 180 -17.25 7.05 3.39
CA THR A 180 -17.55 5.79 2.69
C THR A 180 -16.32 5.32 1.92
N PRO A 181 -16.02 4.00 1.92
CA PRO A 181 -14.88 3.46 1.18
C PRO A 181 -15.05 3.59 -0.34
N PRO A 182 -13.98 3.41 -1.11
CA PRO A 182 -14.03 3.26 -2.55
C PRO A 182 -14.92 2.10 -2.99
N GLN A 183 -15.56 2.22 -4.13
CA GLN A 183 -16.28 1.12 -4.76
C GLN A 183 -15.31 0.32 -5.65
N LEU A 184 -15.19 -0.97 -5.38
CA LEU A 184 -14.52 -1.91 -6.28
C LEU A 184 -15.58 -2.50 -7.22
N ASN A 185 -15.24 -2.65 -8.49
CA ASN A 185 -16.15 -3.15 -9.53
C ASN A 185 -15.50 -4.33 -10.25
N THR A 186 -15.01 -5.31 -9.49
CA THR A 186 -14.39 -6.52 -10.06
C THR A 186 -15.41 -7.54 -10.49
N GLY A 187 -16.64 -7.46 -9.95
CA GLY A 187 -17.71 -8.44 -10.17
C GLY A 187 -17.45 -9.79 -9.47
N LYS A 188 -16.52 -9.83 -8.50
CA LYS A 188 -16.17 -11.02 -7.74
C LYS A 188 -16.80 -11.00 -6.36
N LEU A 189 -16.99 -12.19 -5.76
CA LEU A 189 -17.63 -12.33 -4.45
C LEU A 189 -16.64 -12.77 -3.36
N ALA A 190 -15.58 -13.48 -3.72
CA ALA A 190 -14.57 -13.95 -2.77
C ALA A 190 -13.38 -12.97 -2.71
N GLY A 191 -12.87 -12.70 -1.51
CA GLY A 191 -11.75 -11.77 -1.30
C GLY A 191 -10.50 -12.12 -2.09
N GLU A 192 -10.21 -13.41 -2.26
CA GLU A 192 -9.09 -13.88 -3.09
C GLU A 192 -9.29 -13.57 -4.58
N GLU A 193 -10.51 -13.73 -5.10
CA GLU A 193 -10.82 -13.43 -6.51
C GLU A 193 -10.77 -11.93 -6.77
N ILE A 194 -11.32 -11.12 -5.82
CA ILE A 194 -11.25 -9.66 -5.87
C ILE A 194 -9.79 -9.22 -5.88
N LEU A 195 -8.97 -9.75 -4.97
CA LEU A 195 -7.54 -9.45 -4.91
C LEU A 195 -6.84 -9.79 -6.22
N ASN A 196 -7.08 -10.98 -6.77
CA ASN A 196 -6.45 -11.41 -8.02
C ASN A 196 -6.77 -10.46 -9.19
N GLU A 197 -8.01 -10.00 -9.31
CA GLU A 197 -8.43 -9.04 -10.33
C GLU A 197 -7.74 -7.67 -10.13
N ARG A 198 -7.69 -7.20 -8.87
CA ARG A 198 -7.00 -5.95 -8.52
C ARG A 198 -5.50 -6.02 -8.82
N LEU A 199 -4.84 -7.11 -8.49
CA LEU A 199 -3.42 -7.31 -8.78
C LEU A 199 -3.14 -7.32 -10.28
N GLN A 200 -3.94 -8.04 -11.08
CA GLN A 200 -3.78 -8.04 -12.55
C GLN A 200 -3.89 -6.63 -13.12
N THR A 201 -4.88 -5.86 -12.66
CA THR A 201 -5.06 -4.46 -13.07
C THR A 201 -3.85 -3.61 -12.70
N LEU A 202 -3.36 -3.70 -11.45
CA LEU A 202 -2.29 -2.83 -10.95
C LEU A 202 -0.90 -3.18 -11.50
N PHE A 203 -0.61 -4.46 -11.79
CA PHE A 203 0.63 -4.82 -12.46
C PHE A 203 0.67 -4.37 -13.94
N ALA A 204 -0.49 -4.15 -14.57
CA ALA A 204 -0.58 -3.61 -15.92
C ALA A 204 -0.42 -2.07 -15.97
N VAL A 205 -0.47 -1.38 -14.82
CA VAL A 205 -0.29 0.09 -14.73
C VAL A 205 1.15 0.39 -14.36
N PRO A 206 1.89 1.20 -15.15
CA PRO A 206 3.25 1.60 -14.81
C PRO A 206 3.29 2.37 -13.48
N TYR A 207 4.28 2.10 -12.64
CA TYR A 207 4.46 2.83 -11.37
C TYR A 207 4.56 4.35 -11.56
N ASN A 208 5.03 4.81 -12.71
CA ASN A 208 5.14 6.23 -13.03
C ASN A 208 3.79 6.98 -12.93
N ASP A 209 2.67 6.29 -13.13
CA ASP A 209 1.33 6.88 -13.03
C ASP A 209 0.94 7.20 -11.58
N PHE A 210 1.66 6.63 -10.62
CA PHE A 210 1.47 6.85 -9.19
C PHE A 210 2.51 7.80 -8.58
N ILE A 211 3.39 8.40 -9.40
CA ILE A 211 4.39 9.37 -8.94
C ILE A 211 3.76 10.76 -8.87
N LEU A 212 3.97 11.42 -7.73
CA LEU A 212 3.62 12.82 -7.52
C LEU A 212 4.91 13.64 -7.29
N ASN A 213 4.96 14.83 -7.86
CA ASN A 213 6.08 15.74 -7.67
C ASN A 213 5.83 16.66 -6.46
N SER A 214 6.78 16.73 -5.55
CA SER A 214 6.68 17.61 -4.37
C SER A 214 6.47 19.09 -4.73
N GLU A 215 7.11 19.58 -5.80
CA GLU A 215 6.95 20.98 -6.23
C GLU A 215 5.50 21.29 -6.64
N ASP A 216 4.81 20.35 -7.28
CA ASP A 216 3.42 20.55 -7.71
C ASP A 216 2.48 20.48 -6.49
N ILE A 217 2.78 19.63 -5.51
CA ILE A 217 2.04 19.59 -4.24
C ILE A 217 2.20 20.93 -3.49
N PHE A 218 3.42 21.47 -3.34
CA PHE A 218 3.64 22.75 -2.69
C PHE A 218 3.02 23.95 -3.42
N LYS A 219 2.85 23.86 -4.76
CA LYS A 219 2.14 24.88 -5.54
C LYS A 219 0.62 24.85 -5.36
N ASN A 220 0.06 23.68 -5.17
CA ASN A 220 -1.39 23.48 -5.06
C ASN A 220 -1.72 22.39 -4.02
N PRO A 221 -1.45 22.61 -2.72
CA PRO A 221 -1.69 21.62 -1.69
C PRO A 221 -3.18 21.27 -1.55
N GLU A 222 -4.08 22.23 -1.77
CA GLU A 222 -5.53 22.00 -1.70
C GLU A 222 -6.05 21.06 -2.79
N GLY A 223 -5.31 20.85 -3.87
CA GLY A 223 -5.64 19.89 -4.93
C GLY A 223 -5.55 18.43 -4.49
N TYR A 224 -4.92 18.17 -3.35
CA TYR A 224 -4.62 16.83 -2.86
C TYR A 224 -5.11 16.63 -1.43
N PHE A 225 -5.34 15.37 -1.07
CA PHE A 225 -5.42 14.95 0.33
C PHE A 225 -4.04 14.48 0.75
N ILE A 226 -3.32 15.28 1.53
CA ILE A 226 -1.90 15.05 1.78
C ILE A 226 -1.73 14.24 3.06
N VAL A 227 -1.04 13.12 2.97
CA VAL A 227 -0.77 12.19 4.06
C VAL A 227 0.73 12.12 4.33
N ASN A 228 1.14 12.56 5.52
CA ASN A 228 2.43 12.19 6.10
C ASN A 228 2.24 10.87 6.85
N TYR A 229 2.89 9.80 6.41
CA TYR A 229 2.88 8.55 7.15
C TYR A 229 4.20 8.40 7.90
N GLY A 230 4.15 8.56 9.22
CA GLY A 230 5.35 8.60 10.04
C GLY A 230 5.06 8.69 11.53
N LYS A 231 6.03 9.19 12.26
CA LYS A 231 5.97 9.39 13.71
C LYS A 231 5.63 10.85 14.03
N THR A 232 5.01 11.07 15.18
CA THR A 232 4.63 12.43 15.64
C THR A 232 5.84 13.35 15.73
N GLU A 233 6.93 12.88 16.32
CA GLU A 233 8.17 13.65 16.48
C GLU A 233 8.78 14.07 15.14
N ASP A 234 8.58 13.29 14.09
CA ASP A 234 9.06 13.60 12.74
C ASP A 234 8.16 14.62 12.05
N TYR A 235 6.86 14.45 12.18
CA TYR A 235 5.86 15.36 11.64
C TYR A 235 5.97 16.77 12.26
N ASP A 236 6.23 16.83 13.56
CA ASP A 236 6.37 18.10 14.30
C ASP A 236 7.63 18.90 13.93
N LEU A 237 8.65 18.26 13.32
CA LEU A 237 9.82 18.96 12.77
C LEU A 237 9.46 19.82 11.55
N GLY A 238 8.40 19.45 10.84
CA GLY A 238 7.91 20.17 9.67
C GLY A 238 7.33 19.23 8.62
N HIS A 239 6.23 19.63 8.04
CA HIS A 239 5.50 18.86 7.04
C HIS A 239 4.93 19.76 5.94
N ILE A 240 4.50 19.18 4.84
CA ILE A 240 3.86 19.90 3.74
C ILE A 240 2.59 20.59 4.27
N PRO A 241 2.32 21.87 3.94
CA PRO A 241 1.11 22.58 4.38
C PRO A 241 -0.17 21.78 4.08
N GLY A 242 -1.01 21.61 5.12
CA GLY A 242 -2.24 20.82 5.04
C GLY A 242 -2.05 19.30 5.12
N ALA A 243 -0.82 18.80 5.24
CA ALA A 243 -0.59 17.38 5.44
C ALA A 243 -1.11 16.90 6.79
N MET A 244 -1.74 15.75 6.85
CA MET A 244 -2.23 15.11 8.05
C MET A 244 -1.34 13.94 8.45
N LEU A 245 -1.06 13.80 9.74
CA LEU A 245 -0.28 12.69 10.26
C LEU A 245 -1.10 11.40 10.30
N TYR A 246 -0.63 10.37 9.62
CA TYR A 246 -1.07 8.99 9.76
C TYR A 246 0.06 8.20 10.40
N THR A 247 -0.17 7.78 11.64
CA THR A 247 0.88 7.18 12.48
C THR A 247 1.33 5.83 11.94
N GLU A 248 2.63 5.68 11.77
CA GLU A 248 3.28 4.45 11.33
C GLU A 248 2.86 3.26 12.19
N GLY A 249 2.56 2.13 11.54
CA GLY A 249 2.18 0.87 12.18
C GLY A 249 0.78 0.82 12.79
N SER A 250 0.02 1.91 12.76
CA SER A 250 -1.31 1.96 13.40
C SER A 250 -2.41 2.57 12.54
N SER A 251 -2.15 3.67 11.87
CA SER A 251 -3.11 4.24 10.92
C SER A 251 -3.22 3.37 9.66
N LEU A 252 -4.24 3.55 8.85
CA LEU A 252 -4.55 2.77 7.64
C LEU A 252 -5.04 1.33 7.89
N LEU A 253 -5.39 0.99 9.13
CA LEU A 253 -6.12 -0.23 9.45
C LEU A 253 -7.64 0.04 9.44
N ARG A 254 -8.43 -1.03 9.28
CA ARG A 254 -9.90 -0.97 9.26
C ARG A 254 -10.50 -0.19 10.44
N ASN A 255 -9.99 -0.45 11.63
CA ASN A 255 -10.52 0.09 12.88
C ASN A 255 -9.80 1.36 13.35
N THR A 256 -9.01 1.98 12.48
CA THR A 256 -8.29 3.22 12.76
C THR A 256 -8.65 4.29 11.73
N ASP A 257 -7.67 4.83 11.02
CA ASP A 257 -7.86 6.02 10.18
C ASP A 257 -8.10 5.70 8.68
N LEU A 258 -8.13 4.42 8.26
CA LEU A 258 -8.26 4.07 6.84
C LEU A 258 -9.47 4.75 6.18
N LEU A 259 -10.62 4.74 6.85
CA LEU A 259 -11.85 5.32 6.31
C LEU A 259 -11.92 6.85 6.39
N THR A 260 -10.90 7.51 6.93
CA THR A 260 -10.78 8.98 6.85
C THR A 260 -10.18 9.45 5.54
N LEU A 261 -9.62 8.51 4.74
CA LEU A 261 -9.13 8.81 3.40
C LEU A 261 -10.32 9.05 2.44
N PRO A 262 -10.26 10.10 1.59
CA PRO A 262 -11.32 10.38 0.64
C PRO A 262 -11.28 9.38 -0.53
N LYS A 263 -12.45 9.03 -1.07
CA LYS A 263 -12.59 8.18 -2.26
C LYS A 263 -12.60 8.94 -3.58
N ASP A 264 -12.79 10.26 -3.52
CA ASP A 264 -13.05 11.16 -4.63
C ASP A 264 -12.00 12.28 -4.77
N LYS A 265 -10.90 12.17 -4.04
CA LYS A 265 -9.78 13.10 -4.10
C LYS A 265 -8.47 12.32 -4.10
N LYS A 266 -7.51 12.74 -4.92
CA LYS A 266 -6.20 12.07 -4.97
C LYS A 266 -5.47 12.22 -3.65
N VAL A 267 -5.07 11.08 -3.09
CA VAL A 267 -4.26 11.01 -1.87
C VAL A 267 -2.78 11.10 -2.25
N ALA A 268 -2.11 12.14 -1.77
CA ALA A 268 -0.67 12.34 -1.92
C ALA A 268 0.02 11.85 -0.65
N LEU A 269 0.64 10.68 -0.70
CA LEU A 269 1.26 10.04 0.44
C LEU A 269 2.78 10.17 0.39
N TYR A 270 3.41 10.49 1.52
CA TYR A 270 4.86 10.53 1.64
C TYR A 270 5.35 10.02 2.99
N THR A 271 6.60 9.60 2.98
CA THR A 271 7.43 9.21 4.13
C THR A 271 8.80 9.88 3.97
N THR A 272 9.75 9.58 4.83
CA THR A 272 11.09 10.19 4.75
C THR A 272 11.80 9.88 3.43
N THR A 273 11.71 8.63 2.94
CA THR A 273 12.43 8.20 1.71
C THR A 273 11.53 8.08 0.49
N GLY A 274 10.21 8.06 0.68
CA GLY A 274 9.25 7.71 -0.36
C GLY A 274 9.19 6.21 -0.69
N GLN A 275 10.07 5.37 -0.16
CA GLN A 275 10.01 3.92 -0.41
C GLN A 275 8.87 3.27 0.38
N GLU A 276 8.77 3.56 1.67
CA GLU A 276 7.65 3.10 2.52
C GLU A 276 6.31 3.63 1.98
N ALA A 277 6.30 4.89 1.50
CA ALA A 277 5.12 5.47 0.87
C ALA A 277 4.71 4.70 -0.39
N ALA A 278 5.67 4.36 -1.27
CA ALA A 278 5.39 3.56 -2.47
C ALA A 278 4.81 2.18 -2.13
N TYR A 279 5.31 1.53 -1.08
CA TYR A 279 4.78 0.28 -0.56
C TYR A 279 3.32 0.41 -0.08
N LEU A 280 3.00 1.49 0.64
CA LEU A 280 1.64 1.77 1.11
C LEU A 280 0.70 2.19 -0.02
N VAL A 281 1.20 2.89 -1.03
CA VAL A 281 0.43 3.23 -2.24
C VAL A 281 -0.05 1.95 -2.94
N ALA A 282 0.78 0.90 -2.98
CA ALA A 282 0.34 -0.40 -3.51
C ALA A 282 -0.88 -0.95 -2.74
N TYR A 283 -0.83 -0.91 -1.40
CA TYR A 283 -1.94 -1.35 -0.55
C TYR A 283 -3.21 -0.54 -0.77
N LEU A 284 -3.11 0.79 -0.73
CA LEU A 284 -4.26 1.67 -0.87
C LEU A 284 -4.87 1.59 -2.28
N ASN A 285 -4.05 1.45 -3.31
CA ASN A 285 -4.52 1.25 -4.67
C ASN A 285 -5.20 -0.12 -4.85
N VAL A 286 -4.73 -1.18 -4.19
CA VAL A 286 -5.44 -2.48 -4.16
C VAL A 286 -6.84 -2.30 -3.56
N LEU A 287 -6.98 -1.51 -2.51
CA LEU A 287 -8.26 -1.18 -1.87
C LEU A 287 -9.13 -0.19 -2.69
N GLY A 288 -8.63 0.32 -3.82
CA GLY A 288 -9.41 1.19 -4.71
C GLY A 288 -9.30 2.69 -4.44
N TYR A 289 -8.46 3.13 -3.49
CA TYR A 289 -8.16 4.55 -3.33
C TYR A 289 -7.33 5.07 -4.51
N ASP A 290 -7.55 6.31 -4.93
CA ASP A 290 -6.68 7.00 -5.89
C ASP A 290 -5.49 7.60 -5.11
N THR A 291 -4.39 6.84 -5.05
CA THR A 291 -3.23 7.20 -4.22
C THR A 291 -1.97 7.34 -5.07
N GLY A 292 -1.18 8.36 -4.78
CA GLY A 292 0.15 8.55 -5.37
C GLY A 292 1.22 8.78 -4.32
N ASN A 293 2.46 8.37 -4.67
CA ASN A 293 3.66 8.58 -3.86
C ASN A 293 4.30 9.91 -4.20
N ILE A 294 4.51 10.80 -3.23
CA ILE A 294 5.40 11.96 -3.40
C ILE A 294 6.83 11.41 -3.51
N ALA A 295 7.37 11.48 -4.73
CA ALA A 295 8.66 10.87 -5.05
C ALA A 295 9.78 11.39 -4.16
N TYR A 296 10.67 10.50 -3.73
CA TYR A 296 11.79 10.76 -2.81
C TYR A 296 11.38 11.25 -1.41
N GLY A 297 10.08 11.36 -1.14
CA GLY A 297 9.54 11.75 0.16
C GLY A 297 10.10 13.08 0.66
N GLU A 298 10.37 13.15 1.96
CA GLU A 298 10.93 14.34 2.62
C GLU A 298 12.31 14.76 2.06
N ASN A 299 13.09 13.82 1.52
CA ASN A 299 14.34 14.12 0.85
C ASN A 299 14.18 15.04 -0.36
N ALA A 300 13.00 15.07 -1.01
CA ALA A 300 12.74 15.91 -2.17
C ALA A 300 12.53 17.39 -1.81
N PHE A 301 12.40 17.75 -0.52
CA PHE A 301 12.06 19.13 -0.16
C PHE A 301 12.67 19.64 1.16
N MET A 302 13.16 18.76 2.08
CA MET A 302 13.71 19.14 3.38
C MET A 302 14.95 18.32 3.77
N ASN A 303 15.81 17.97 2.81
CA ASN A 303 16.93 17.07 3.04
C ASN A 303 17.94 17.55 4.08
N ASP A 304 18.23 18.86 4.17
CA ASP A 304 19.17 19.38 5.17
C ASP A 304 18.59 19.30 6.59
N LEU A 305 17.28 19.50 6.71
CA LEU A 305 16.60 19.30 7.99
C LEU A 305 16.65 17.83 8.44
N LEU A 306 16.51 16.90 7.50
CA LEU A 306 16.68 15.46 7.78
C LEU A 306 18.10 15.14 8.27
N LYS A 307 19.14 15.64 7.58
CA LYS A 307 20.54 15.45 7.98
C LYS A 307 20.81 16.02 9.39
N LYS A 308 20.31 17.23 9.67
CA LYS A 308 20.48 17.91 10.96
C LYS A 308 19.87 17.10 12.11
N ASN A 309 18.78 16.39 11.86
CA ASN A 309 18.06 15.59 12.86
C ASN A 309 18.42 14.10 12.82
N GLY A 310 19.44 13.69 12.05
CA GLY A 310 19.92 12.29 12.01
C GLY A 310 18.91 11.32 11.41
N ARG A 311 17.99 11.80 10.56
CA ARG A 311 16.99 10.99 9.88
C ARG A 311 17.54 10.41 8.57
N ASP A 312 16.78 9.55 7.91
CA ASP A 312 17.15 8.88 6.64
C ASP A 312 17.27 9.89 5.48
N ALA A 313 18.35 10.69 5.51
CA ALA A 313 18.70 11.65 4.48
C ALA A 313 19.63 11.00 3.45
N PHE A 314 19.25 11.04 2.17
CA PHE A 314 20.17 10.63 1.11
C PHE A 314 21.33 11.64 0.98
N SER A 315 22.52 11.12 0.82
CA SER A 315 23.74 11.89 0.57
C SER A 315 24.78 10.98 -0.12
N PRO A 316 25.90 11.52 -0.62
CA PRO A 316 26.98 10.69 -1.17
C PRO A 316 27.49 9.58 -0.25
N LYS A 317 27.24 9.69 1.07
CA LYS A 317 27.62 8.64 2.06
C LYS A 317 26.82 7.34 1.90
N GLN A 318 25.63 7.38 1.29
CA GLN A 318 24.82 6.21 1.00
C GLN A 318 25.24 5.48 -0.27
N ILE A 319 26.16 6.05 -1.04
CA ILE A 319 26.66 5.48 -2.30
C ILE A 319 27.82 4.55 -1.98
N ASN A 320 27.68 3.30 -2.33
CA ASN A 320 28.74 2.32 -2.23
C ASN A 320 29.56 2.28 -3.54
N LEU A 321 30.70 1.61 -3.50
CA LEU A 321 31.55 1.34 -4.67
C LEU A 321 31.51 -0.16 -5.01
N PHE A 322 30.29 -0.73 -5.07
CA PHE A 322 30.13 -2.13 -5.35
C PHE A 322 30.27 -2.44 -6.85
N PRO A 323 30.90 -3.57 -7.21
CA PRO A 323 31.04 -3.96 -8.61
C PRO A 323 29.69 -4.30 -9.24
N VAL A 324 29.60 -4.07 -10.54
CA VAL A 324 28.51 -4.51 -11.41
C VAL A 324 29.05 -5.46 -12.47
N ILE A 325 28.16 -6.20 -13.09
CA ILE A 325 28.37 -6.93 -14.33
C ILE A 325 27.88 -6.01 -15.45
N GLU A 326 28.69 -5.83 -16.50
CA GLU A 326 28.44 -5.05 -17.72
C GLU A 326 28.22 -6.00 -18.88
#